data_3cd74bc5a418b0b1a675309777e3d445
#
_entry.id   3cd74bc5a418b0b1a675309777e3d445
#
_cell.length_a   1.000
_cell.length_b   1.000
_cell.length_c   1.000
_cell.angle_alpha   90.00
_cell.angle_beta   90.00
_cell.angle_gamma   90.00
#
_symmetry.space_group_name_H-M   'P 1'
#
loop_
_entity.id
_entity.type
_entity.pdbx_description
1 polymer ?
#
loop_
_entity_poly.entity_id
_entity_poly.type
_entity_poly.pdbx_seq_one_letter_code
_entity_poly.pdbx_strand_id
1 'polypeptide(L)'
;MRELKINSALETFKVNGVNGECEISFCPTDMYFVEKIYDIFENLDERQSKLEQAMSKAEGRGIFAVARKADAEMREIIDELLGANTSSMIYGNTHLYASADGLPLWADLLLAILDSMEAANIREKAATNPRIAKYTSKYHK
;
A
#
# COMPACT_ATOMS: atom_id res chain seq x y z
N MET A 1 -1.42 -36.99 9.78
CA MET A 1 -1.56 -35.65 10.36
C MET A 1 -2.89 -35.03 9.92
N ARG A 2 -3.61 -34.46 10.86
CA ARG A 2 -4.85 -33.76 10.52
C ARG A 2 -4.53 -32.31 10.17
N GLU A 3 -5.23 -31.79 9.18
CA GLU A 3 -5.07 -30.42 8.71
C GLU A 3 -6.23 -29.55 9.17
N LEU A 4 -5.92 -28.36 9.69
CA LEU A 4 -6.91 -27.34 9.97
C LEU A 4 -6.87 -26.31 8.85
N LYS A 5 -8.03 -25.99 8.30
CA LYS A 5 -8.16 -24.95 7.28
C LYS A 5 -8.84 -23.74 7.90
N ILE A 6 -8.14 -22.61 7.86
CA ILE A 6 -8.68 -21.31 8.31
C ILE A 6 -8.74 -20.37 7.13
N ASN A 7 -9.58 -19.36 7.26
CA ASN A 7 -9.64 -18.29 6.28
C ASN A 7 -8.42 -17.37 6.46
N SER A 8 -7.63 -17.14 5.41
CA SER A 8 -6.47 -16.26 5.45
C SER A 8 -6.85 -14.77 5.42
N ALA A 9 -8.10 -14.46 5.06
CA ALA A 9 -8.60 -13.11 4.81
C ALA A 9 -7.83 -12.33 3.71
N LEU A 10 -6.98 -13.02 2.95
CA LEU A 10 -6.30 -12.42 1.81
C LEU A 10 -7.27 -12.19 0.66
N GLU A 11 -7.23 -11.02 0.07
CA GLU A 11 -7.95 -10.68 -1.15
C GLU A 11 -6.95 -10.25 -2.22
N THR A 12 -7.26 -10.60 -3.47
CA THR A 12 -6.46 -10.20 -4.62
C THR A 12 -7.12 -9.04 -5.33
N PHE A 13 -6.35 -7.99 -5.57
CA PHE A 13 -6.81 -6.77 -6.23
C PHE A 13 -6.10 -6.62 -7.57
N LYS A 14 -6.86 -6.24 -8.59
CA LYS A 14 -6.29 -5.85 -9.86
C LYS A 14 -5.80 -4.40 -9.76
N VAL A 15 -4.55 -4.18 -10.10
CA VAL A 15 -3.98 -2.84 -10.21
C VAL A 15 -3.85 -2.51 -11.69
N ASN A 16 -4.52 -1.45 -12.10
CA ASN A 16 -4.42 -0.93 -13.47
C ASN A 16 -3.68 0.39 -13.39
N GLY A 17 -2.39 0.32 -13.55
CA GLY A 17 -1.49 1.45 -13.31
C GLY A 17 -0.59 1.74 -14.50
N VAL A 18 0.55 2.33 -14.20
CA VAL A 18 1.51 2.86 -15.17
C VAL A 18 2.02 1.79 -16.15
N ASN A 19 2.21 0.57 -15.64
CA ASN A 19 2.81 -0.53 -16.42
C ASN A 19 1.76 -1.57 -16.86
N GLY A 20 0.49 -1.15 -17.01
CA GLY A 20 -0.60 -2.03 -17.39
C GLY A 20 -1.27 -2.69 -16.19
N GLU A 21 -1.85 -3.86 -16.41
CA GLU A 21 -2.57 -4.59 -15.38
C GLU A 21 -1.67 -5.57 -14.64
N CYS A 22 -1.78 -5.60 -13.32
CA CYS A 22 -1.15 -6.63 -12.50
C CYS A 22 -2.04 -6.91 -11.28
N GLU A 23 -1.64 -7.86 -10.46
CA GLU A 23 -2.40 -8.23 -9.27
C GLU A 23 -1.55 -8.10 -8.02
N ILE A 24 -2.17 -7.61 -6.94
CA ILE A 24 -1.58 -7.59 -5.61
C ILE A 24 -2.53 -8.27 -4.63
N SER A 25 -1.99 -8.86 -3.58
CA SER A 25 -2.80 -9.51 -2.55
C SER A 25 -2.43 -8.97 -1.18
N PHE A 26 -3.44 -8.63 -0.39
CA PHE A 26 -3.25 -8.24 1.01
C PHE A 26 -4.54 -8.51 1.79
N CYS A 27 -4.45 -8.46 3.11
CA CYS A 27 -5.63 -8.59 3.97
C CYS A 27 -6.21 -7.20 4.23
N PRO A 28 -7.39 -6.87 3.64
CA PRO A 28 -7.92 -5.51 3.71
C PRO A 28 -8.46 -5.11 5.08
N THR A 29 -8.50 -6.03 6.04
CA THR A 29 -8.96 -5.77 7.40
C THR A 29 -7.85 -5.87 8.44
N ASP A 30 -6.60 -6.04 8.00
CA ASP A 30 -5.44 -6.17 8.88
C ASP A 30 -4.96 -4.78 9.36
N MET A 31 -5.13 -4.51 10.66
CA MET A 31 -4.73 -3.24 11.26
C MET A 31 -3.22 -3.02 11.27
N TYR A 32 -2.41 -4.08 11.30
CA TYR A 32 -0.96 -3.92 11.17
C TYR A 32 -0.57 -3.42 9.78
N PHE A 33 -1.29 -3.85 8.78
CA PHE A 33 -1.07 -3.38 7.41
C PHE A 33 -1.42 -1.88 7.28
N VAL A 34 -2.53 -1.45 7.88
CA VAL A 34 -2.91 -0.03 7.94
C VAL A 34 -1.83 0.79 8.64
N GLU A 35 -1.34 0.33 9.78
CA GLU A 35 -0.29 1.01 10.53
C GLU A 35 0.96 1.23 9.71
N LYS A 36 1.40 0.20 8.96
CA LYS A 36 2.55 0.31 8.07
C LYS A 36 2.36 1.38 7.01
N ILE A 37 1.16 1.47 6.44
CA ILE A 37 0.85 2.51 5.45
C ILE A 37 0.89 3.90 6.08
N TYR A 38 0.31 4.07 7.27
CA TYR A 38 0.35 5.34 7.98
C TYR A 38 1.79 5.75 8.33
N ASP A 39 2.63 4.81 8.72
CA ASP A 39 4.05 5.09 9.00
C ASP A 39 4.77 5.65 7.77
N ILE A 40 4.45 5.14 6.59
CA ILE A 40 5.01 5.65 5.33
C ILE A 40 4.53 7.08 5.08
N PHE A 41 3.24 7.37 5.29
CA PHE A 41 2.68 8.70 5.10
C PHE A 41 3.16 9.74 6.11
N GLU A 42 3.41 9.37 7.36
CA GLU A 42 3.93 10.30 8.37
C GLU A 42 5.27 10.91 7.94
N ASN A 43 6.05 10.17 7.16
CA ASN A 43 7.33 10.63 6.67
C ASN A 43 7.28 11.26 5.28
N LEU A 44 6.07 11.45 4.73
CA LEU A 44 5.91 11.97 3.36
C LEU A 44 6.56 13.34 3.18
N ASP A 45 6.22 14.30 4.04
CA ASP A 45 6.73 15.67 3.93
C ASP A 45 8.25 15.70 4.14
N GLU A 46 8.74 14.94 5.09
CA GLU A 46 10.18 14.82 5.35
C GLU A 46 10.92 14.21 4.16
N ARG A 47 10.37 13.16 3.55
CA ARG A 47 10.95 12.52 2.37
C ARG A 47 11.01 13.48 1.18
N GLN A 48 9.92 14.22 0.94
CA GLN A 48 9.88 15.20 -0.14
C GLN A 48 10.86 16.34 0.10
N SER A 49 10.93 16.84 1.33
CA SER A 49 11.84 17.92 1.69
C SER A 49 13.31 17.49 1.53
N LYS A 50 13.67 16.30 1.97
CA LYS A 50 15.02 15.75 1.81
C LYS A 50 15.39 15.58 0.34
N LEU A 51 14.46 15.10 -0.48
CA LEU A 51 14.68 14.93 -1.90
C LEU A 51 14.91 16.29 -2.58
N GLU A 52 14.07 17.28 -2.30
CA GLU A 52 14.19 18.63 -2.84
C GLU A 52 15.53 19.26 -2.45
N GLN A 53 15.93 19.13 -1.18
CA GLN A 53 17.21 19.65 -0.72
C GLN A 53 18.39 18.96 -1.40
N ALA A 54 18.36 17.66 -1.52
CA ALA A 54 19.41 16.89 -2.18
C ALA A 54 19.49 17.27 -3.67
N MET A 55 18.36 17.45 -4.34
CA MET A 55 18.33 17.85 -5.74
C MET A 55 18.85 19.27 -5.94
N SER A 56 18.53 20.20 -5.02
CA SER A 56 19.00 21.58 -5.10
C SER A 56 20.51 21.72 -4.89
N LYS A 57 21.12 20.79 -4.16
CA LYS A 57 22.56 20.76 -3.93
C LYS A 57 23.33 20.02 -5.03
N ALA A 58 22.66 19.18 -5.81
CA ALA A 58 23.27 18.43 -6.86
C ALA A 58 23.57 19.33 -8.07
N GLU A 59 24.71 19.08 -8.72
CA GLU A 59 25.13 19.82 -9.90
C GLU A 59 25.14 18.92 -11.14
N GLY A 60 24.67 19.47 -12.26
CA GLY A 60 24.68 18.79 -13.55
C GLY A 60 23.94 17.45 -13.49
N ARG A 61 24.59 16.40 -13.96
CA ARG A 61 23.98 15.06 -13.98
C ARG A 61 23.85 14.41 -12.62
N GLY A 62 24.44 14.99 -11.58
CA GLY A 62 24.28 14.50 -10.21
C GLY A 62 22.85 14.49 -9.72
N ILE A 63 21.99 15.34 -10.28
CA ILE A 63 20.55 15.37 -9.95
C ILE A 63 19.89 14.04 -10.29
N PHE A 64 20.31 13.37 -11.37
CA PHE A 64 19.75 12.07 -11.75
C PHE A 64 20.16 10.95 -10.78
N ALA A 65 21.36 11.02 -10.22
CA ALA A 65 21.78 10.07 -9.19
C ALA A 65 20.95 10.20 -7.91
N VAL A 66 20.66 11.44 -7.48
CA VAL A 66 19.79 11.71 -6.34
C VAL A 66 18.38 11.15 -6.60
N ALA A 67 17.82 11.41 -7.78
CA ALA A 67 16.50 10.93 -8.14
C ALA A 67 16.44 9.39 -8.16
N ARG A 68 17.45 8.73 -8.73
CA ARG A 68 17.51 7.25 -8.75
C ARG A 68 17.58 6.64 -7.36
N LYS A 69 18.32 7.26 -6.45
CA LYS A 69 18.43 6.80 -5.08
C LYS A 69 17.08 6.87 -4.35
N ALA A 70 16.37 7.98 -4.50
CA ALA A 70 15.06 8.15 -3.90
C ALA A 70 14.06 7.12 -4.43
N ASP A 71 14.06 6.88 -5.75
CA ASP A 71 13.22 5.89 -6.39
C ASP A 71 13.51 4.47 -5.85
N ALA A 72 14.79 4.11 -5.78
CA ALA A 72 15.20 2.80 -5.29
C ALA A 72 14.77 2.56 -3.84
N GLU A 73 14.91 3.56 -2.98
CA GLU A 73 14.50 3.47 -1.59
C GLU A 73 12.99 3.29 -1.45
N MET A 74 12.19 4.03 -2.24
CA MET A 74 10.74 3.90 -2.19
C MET A 74 10.27 2.56 -2.78
N ARG A 75 10.91 2.07 -3.83
CA ARG A 75 10.61 0.74 -4.38
C ARG A 75 10.84 -0.36 -3.35
N GLU A 76 11.90 -0.25 -2.57
CA GLU A 76 12.18 -1.19 -1.49
C GLU A 76 11.08 -1.17 -0.43
N ILE A 77 10.60 0.02 -0.04
CA ILE A 77 9.50 0.18 0.91
C ILE A 77 8.21 -0.47 0.38
N ILE A 78 7.87 -0.23 -0.87
CA ILE A 78 6.68 -0.83 -1.50
C ILE A 78 6.81 -2.36 -1.57
N ASP A 79 7.98 -2.88 -1.92
CA ASP A 79 8.22 -4.31 -2.01
C ASP A 79 8.17 -5.00 -0.64
N GLU A 80 8.63 -4.33 0.42
CA GLU A 80 8.47 -4.84 1.78
C GLU A 80 7.01 -4.89 2.22
N LEU A 81 6.23 -3.89 1.81
CA LEU A 81 4.81 -3.82 2.16
C LEU A 81 3.96 -4.83 1.41
N LEU A 82 4.15 -4.96 0.11
CA LEU A 82 3.26 -5.69 -0.80
C LEU A 82 3.85 -6.99 -1.37
N GLY A 83 5.14 -7.21 -1.18
CA GLY A 83 5.83 -8.39 -1.69
C GLY A 83 6.89 -8.05 -2.72
N ALA A 84 7.88 -8.92 -2.86
CA ALA A 84 9.01 -8.74 -3.77
C ALA A 84 8.54 -8.48 -5.20
N ASN A 85 9.22 -7.55 -5.89
CA ASN A 85 8.97 -7.18 -7.28
C ASN A 85 7.65 -6.46 -7.56
N THR A 86 6.85 -6.15 -6.55
CA THR A 86 5.58 -5.45 -6.72
C THR A 86 5.76 -4.06 -7.34
N SER A 87 6.75 -3.31 -6.87
CA SER A 87 7.03 -1.98 -7.42
C SER A 87 7.38 -2.04 -8.90
N SER A 88 8.15 -3.03 -9.33
CA SER A 88 8.48 -3.22 -10.74
C SER A 88 7.27 -3.61 -11.58
N MET A 89 6.39 -4.44 -11.05
CA MET A 89 5.15 -4.83 -11.73
C MET A 89 4.22 -3.64 -11.96
N ILE A 90 4.08 -2.78 -10.94
CA ILE A 90 3.16 -1.64 -11.02
C ILE A 90 3.73 -0.49 -11.83
N TYR A 91 4.99 -0.15 -11.59
CA TYR A 91 5.58 1.09 -12.11
C TYR A 91 6.56 0.90 -13.27
N GLY A 92 7.03 -0.33 -13.49
CA GLY A 92 8.03 -0.57 -14.54
C GLY A 92 9.22 0.36 -14.39
N ASN A 93 9.52 1.14 -15.40
CA ASN A 93 10.62 2.09 -15.43
C ASN A 93 10.22 3.52 -15.05
N THR A 94 8.99 3.74 -14.60
CA THR A 94 8.52 5.06 -14.21
C THR A 94 8.96 5.37 -12.78
N HIS A 95 9.46 6.59 -12.57
CA HIS A 95 9.92 7.04 -11.25
C HIS A 95 8.75 7.14 -10.27
N LEU A 96 8.91 6.59 -9.07
CA LEU A 96 7.83 6.56 -8.08
C LEU A 96 7.46 7.93 -7.52
N TYR A 97 8.37 8.90 -7.59
CA TYR A 97 8.10 10.28 -7.19
C TYR A 97 7.54 11.15 -8.32
N ALA A 98 7.30 10.59 -9.50
CA ALA A 98 6.57 11.29 -10.55
C ALA A 98 5.19 11.66 -10.01
N SER A 99 4.71 12.84 -10.36
CA SER A 99 3.45 13.36 -9.81
C SER A 99 2.29 13.23 -10.76
N ALA A 100 1.14 12.89 -10.21
CA ALA A 100 -0.14 12.95 -10.89
C ALA A 100 -1.14 13.60 -9.93
N ASP A 101 -1.84 14.64 -10.38
CA ASP A 101 -2.82 15.39 -9.57
C ASP A 101 -2.26 15.87 -8.23
N GLY A 102 -0.99 16.26 -8.21
CA GLY A 102 -0.34 16.81 -7.02
C GLY A 102 0.22 15.79 -6.03
N LEU A 103 0.10 14.49 -6.33
CA LEU A 103 0.62 13.43 -5.46
C LEU A 103 1.69 12.63 -6.18
N PRO A 104 2.75 12.18 -5.47
CA PRO A 104 3.65 11.21 -6.05
C PRO A 104 2.93 9.90 -6.31
N LEU A 105 3.33 9.18 -7.35
CA LEU A 105 2.67 7.95 -7.78
C LEU A 105 2.62 6.89 -6.67
N TRP A 106 3.66 6.79 -5.85
CA TRP A 106 3.66 5.85 -4.73
C TRP A 106 2.58 6.18 -3.68
N ALA A 107 2.33 7.46 -3.43
CA ALA A 107 1.30 7.89 -2.48
C ALA A 107 -0.10 7.60 -3.01
N ASP A 108 -0.31 7.79 -4.30
CA ASP A 108 -1.58 7.48 -4.95
C ASP A 108 -1.94 6.00 -4.80
N LEU A 109 -0.97 5.11 -4.98
CA LEU A 109 -1.17 3.67 -4.77
C LEU A 109 -1.61 3.36 -3.33
N LEU A 110 -0.91 3.93 -2.34
CA LEU A 110 -1.22 3.67 -0.94
C LEU A 110 -2.58 4.22 -0.53
N LEU A 111 -2.98 5.37 -1.07
CA LEU A 111 -4.32 5.92 -0.85
C LEU A 111 -5.40 5.03 -1.44
N ALA A 112 -5.19 4.50 -2.64
CA ALA A 112 -6.13 3.56 -3.26
C ALA A 112 -6.29 2.29 -2.41
N ILE A 113 -5.20 1.81 -1.83
CA ILE A 113 -5.23 0.66 -0.92
C ILE A 113 -6.05 0.99 0.34
N LEU A 114 -5.81 2.16 0.96
CA LEU A 114 -6.55 2.57 2.14
C LEU A 114 -8.06 2.70 1.86
N ASP A 115 -8.42 3.25 0.72
CA ASP A 115 -9.83 3.35 0.31
C ASP A 115 -10.49 1.97 0.18
N SER A 116 -9.78 1.00 -0.38
CA SER A 116 -10.29 -0.37 -0.49
C SER A 116 -10.42 -1.04 0.88
N MET A 117 -9.54 -0.71 1.82
CA MET A 117 -9.60 -1.24 3.18
C MET A 117 -10.78 -0.66 3.96
N GLU A 118 -11.09 0.63 3.78
CA GLU A 118 -12.26 1.24 4.38
C GLU A 118 -13.55 0.56 3.89
N ALA A 119 -13.67 0.34 2.60
CA ALA A 119 -14.81 -0.36 2.01
C ALA A 119 -14.93 -1.79 2.55
N ALA A 120 -13.83 -2.51 2.70
CA ALA A 120 -13.80 -3.85 3.24
C ALA A 120 -14.24 -3.89 4.71
N ASN A 121 -13.80 -2.92 5.51
CA ASN A 121 -14.20 -2.82 6.91
C ASN A 121 -15.69 -2.57 7.09
N ILE A 122 -16.27 -1.73 6.25
CA ILE A 122 -17.71 -1.48 6.24
C ILE A 122 -18.47 -2.77 5.91
N ARG A 123 -18.02 -3.50 4.90
CA ARG A 123 -18.60 -4.78 4.49
C ARG A 123 -18.52 -5.83 5.60
N GLU A 124 -17.36 -5.93 6.27
CA GLU A 124 -17.15 -6.88 7.36
C GLU A 124 -18.01 -6.57 8.58
N LYS A 125 -18.19 -5.30 8.92
CA LYS A 125 -19.10 -4.91 10.00
C LYS A 125 -20.52 -5.36 9.71
N ALA A 126 -21.00 -5.17 8.49
CA ALA A 126 -22.35 -5.60 8.08
C ALA A 126 -22.50 -7.12 8.16
N ALA A 127 -21.46 -7.88 7.82
CA ALA A 127 -21.48 -9.35 7.90
C ALA A 127 -21.32 -9.86 9.34
N THR A 128 -20.49 -9.18 10.15
CA THR A 128 -20.19 -9.59 11.52
C THR A 128 -21.38 -9.45 12.46
N ASN A 129 -22.12 -8.36 12.36
CA ASN A 129 -23.23 -8.07 13.26
C ASN A 129 -24.33 -9.16 13.27
N PRO A 130 -24.81 -9.65 12.11
CA PRO A 130 -25.76 -10.77 12.08
C PRO A 130 -25.20 -12.05 12.67
N ARG A 131 -23.92 -12.33 12.45
CA ARG A 131 -23.27 -13.55 12.98
C ARG A 131 -23.17 -13.50 14.50
N ILE A 132 -22.76 -12.37 15.05
CA ILE A 132 -22.65 -12.15 16.49
C ILE A 132 -24.05 -12.24 17.13
N ALA A 133 -25.06 -11.61 16.54
CA ALA A 133 -26.43 -11.65 17.02
C ALA A 133 -26.94 -13.11 17.09
N LYS A 134 -26.61 -13.92 16.10
CA LYS A 134 -26.99 -15.34 16.07
C LYS A 134 -26.38 -16.10 17.26
N TYR A 135 -25.09 -15.90 17.53
CA TYR A 135 -24.43 -16.56 18.66
C TYR A 135 -24.91 -16.00 20.01
N THR A 136 -25.08 -14.70 20.11
CA THR A 136 -25.57 -14.05 21.32
C THR A 136 -26.97 -14.54 21.68
N SER A 137 -27.87 -14.64 20.72
CA SER A 137 -29.23 -15.13 20.98
C SER A 137 -29.27 -16.61 21.40
N LYS A 138 -28.26 -17.41 20.97
CA LYS A 138 -28.14 -18.80 21.37
C LYS A 138 -27.74 -18.97 22.84
N TYR A 139 -26.90 -18.09 23.36
CA TYR A 139 -26.32 -18.21 24.71
C TYR A 139 -26.88 -17.24 25.71
N HIS A 140 -27.62 -16.23 25.31
CA HIS A 140 -28.32 -15.29 26.17
C HIS A 140 -29.81 -15.62 26.20
N LYS A 141 -30.30 -15.82 27.37
CA LYS A 141 -31.74 -16.03 27.59
C LYS A 141 -32.38 -14.79 28.20
#